data_2c619027e0dd76cf0da0fbe9b2694277
#
_entry.id   2c619027e0dd76cf0da0fbe9b2694277
#
_cell.length_a   1.000
_cell.length_b   1.000
_cell.length_c   1.000
_cell.angle_alpha   90.00
_cell.angle_beta   90.00
_cell.angle_gamma   90.00
#
_symmetry.space_group_name_H-M   'P 1'
#
loop_
_entity.id
_entity.type
_entity.pdbx_description
1 polymer ?
#
loop_
_entity_poly.entity_id
_entity_poly.type
_entity_poly.pdbx_seq_one_letter_code
_entity_poly.pdbx_strand_id
1 'polypeptide(L)'
;MVNERKLIAGPAGDIEVFVEEQAQPKGVVIIGHPHPLFGGSADNKVVTTIARSFRELGCITLRPNFRGVGASQGEHDHGIAETDDLYALYQWMIQQYGSPPFYLAGFSFGAFVITRLAKRLADEGRPAKRLVLIGTAAGYVEGARSYTTEAVAPDTIVIHGSKDETVKLDNVLQWAEPLELPVIVVPGADHFFHRRLHIIRNIIARSFPNGIT
;
A
#
# COMPACT_ATOMS: atom_id res chain seq x y z
N MET A 1 1.40 -19.49 -12.87
CA MET A 1 1.36 -18.14 -12.28
C MET A 1 2.53 -17.38 -12.86
N VAL A 2 2.27 -16.33 -13.60
CA VAL A 2 3.32 -15.51 -14.21
C VAL A 2 3.56 -14.35 -13.26
N ASN A 3 4.75 -14.27 -12.68
CA ASN A 3 5.24 -13.08 -12.01
C ASN A 3 6.02 -12.32 -13.09
N GLU A 4 5.44 -11.26 -13.59
CA GLU A 4 5.98 -10.50 -14.71
C GLU A 4 6.48 -9.15 -14.21
N ARG A 5 7.67 -8.76 -14.64
CA ARG A 5 8.22 -7.43 -14.43
C ARG A 5 7.90 -6.58 -15.66
N LYS A 6 7.19 -5.47 -15.46
CA LYS A 6 6.82 -4.53 -16.51
C LYS A 6 7.45 -3.16 -16.23
N LEU A 7 7.75 -2.45 -17.31
CA LEU A 7 8.06 -1.01 -17.27
C LEU A 7 6.86 -0.27 -17.84
N ILE A 8 6.27 0.62 -17.05
CA ILE A 8 5.07 1.36 -17.37
C ILE A 8 5.43 2.84 -17.43
N ALA A 9 4.99 3.53 -18.48
CA ALA A 9 5.25 4.96 -18.61
C ALA A 9 4.62 5.75 -17.46
N GLY A 10 5.43 6.51 -16.76
CA GLY A 10 5.06 7.40 -15.66
C GLY A 10 5.50 8.84 -15.91
N PRO A 11 5.17 9.77 -15.00
CA PRO A 11 5.49 11.20 -15.14
C PRO A 11 7.00 11.54 -15.22
N ALA A 12 7.83 10.74 -14.56
CA ALA A 12 9.29 10.93 -14.53
C ALA A 12 10.06 9.93 -15.41
N GLY A 13 9.36 9.17 -16.22
CA GLY A 13 9.90 8.07 -17.02
C GLY A 13 9.30 6.72 -16.64
N ASP A 14 10.03 5.63 -16.82
CA ASP A 14 9.51 4.31 -16.57
C ASP A 14 9.30 4.03 -15.07
N ILE A 15 8.17 3.39 -14.76
CA ILE A 15 7.85 2.82 -13.44
C ILE A 15 8.00 1.30 -13.55
N GLU A 16 8.88 0.72 -12.77
CA GLU A 16 9.03 -0.73 -12.64
C GLU A 16 7.90 -1.31 -11.79
N VAL A 17 7.18 -2.27 -12.32
CA VAL A 17 6.03 -2.90 -11.63
C VAL A 17 6.15 -4.41 -11.70
N PHE A 18 6.04 -5.06 -10.55
CA PHE A 18 5.90 -6.53 -10.46
C PHE A 18 4.42 -6.88 -10.49
N VAL A 19 4.02 -7.59 -11.53
CA VAL A 19 2.62 -7.96 -11.78
C VAL A 19 2.46 -9.47 -11.56
N GLU A 20 1.54 -9.86 -10.68
CA GLU A 20 1.14 -11.24 -10.52
C GLU A 20 -0.28 -11.43 -11.04
N GLU A 21 -0.38 -12.04 -12.21
CA GLU A 21 -1.65 -12.24 -12.92
C GLU A 21 -2.51 -13.36 -12.30
N GLN A 22 -3.81 -13.28 -12.54
CA GLN A 22 -4.81 -14.30 -12.20
C GLN A 22 -5.60 -14.70 -13.44
N ALA A 23 -5.93 -15.99 -13.57
CA ALA A 23 -6.70 -16.49 -14.72
C ALA A 23 -8.15 -15.94 -14.73
N GLN A 24 -8.75 -15.77 -13.56
CA GLN A 24 -10.09 -15.21 -13.37
C GLN A 24 -10.03 -14.18 -12.24
N PRO A 25 -9.56 -12.96 -12.53
CA PRO A 25 -9.35 -11.96 -11.50
C PRO A 25 -10.67 -11.44 -10.95
N LYS A 26 -10.78 -11.37 -9.63
CA LYS A 26 -11.89 -10.75 -8.91
C LYS A 26 -11.68 -9.26 -8.68
N GLY A 27 -10.47 -8.77 -8.90
CA GLY A 27 -10.09 -7.38 -8.71
C GLY A 27 -8.58 -7.20 -8.88
N VAL A 28 -8.13 -5.98 -8.67
CA VAL A 28 -6.70 -5.61 -8.74
C VAL A 28 -6.32 -4.88 -7.46
N VAL A 29 -5.12 -5.12 -6.93
CA VAL A 29 -4.56 -4.34 -5.82
C VAL A 29 -3.26 -3.66 -6.22
N ILE A 30 -3.14 -2.36 -5.91
CA ILE A 30 -1.88 -1.60 -5.98
C ILE A 30 -1.28 -1.54 -4.58
N ILE A 31 0.01 -1.90 -4.45
CA ILE A 31 0.67 -2.05 -3.15
C ILE A 31 1.92 -1.17 -3.08
N GLY A 32 1.90 -0.12 -2.23
CA GLY A 32 3.03 0.76 -2.00
C GLY A 32 4.05 0.17 -1.01
N HIS A 33 5.34 0.30 -1.33
CA HIS A 33 6.44 -0.21 -0.50
C HIS A 33 6.96 0.83 0.52
N PRO A 34 7.77 0.42 1.53
CA PRO A 34 8.31 1.35 2.52
C PRO A 34 9.31 2.34 1.91
N HIS A 35 9.84 3.22 2.75
CA HIS A 35 10.59 4.41 2.34
C HIS A 35 11.79 4.08 1.42
N PRO A 36 11.86 4.66 0.20
CA PRO A 36 12.91 4.39 -0.78
C PRO A 36 14.32 4.60 -0.25
N LEU A 37 14.55 5.73 0.42
CA LEU A 37 15.88 6.12 0.90
C LEU A 37 16.38 5.26 2.09
N PHE A 38 15.53 4.42 2.67
CA PHE A 38 15.88 3.45 3.72
C PHE A 38 15.87 2.00 3.19
N GLY A 39 16.10 1.83 1.88
CA GLY A 39 16.18 0.50 1.26
C GLY A 39 14.83 -0.15 1.00
N GLY A 40 13.74 0.61 1.04
CA GLY A 40 12.41 0.13 0.68
C GLY A 40 12.33 -0.25 -0.81
N SER A 41 11.65 -1.36 -1.10
CA SER A 41 11.37 -1.81 -2.46
C SER A 41 10.13 -2.70 -2.52
N ALA A 42 9.65 -2.98 -3.72
CA ALA A 42 8.53 -3.88 -3.98
C ALA A 42 8.76 -5.32 -3.45
N ASP A 43 10.01 -5.71 -3.18
CA ASP A 43 10.38 -7.03 -2.63
C ASP A 43 10.40 -7.08 -1.10
N ASN A 44 10.07 -5.99 -0.41
CA ASN A 44 9.95 -5.98 1.04
C ASN A 44 9.00 -7.10 1.51
N LYS A 45 9.34 -7.79 2.60
CA LYS A 45 8.61 -8.97 3.09
C LYS A 45 7.18 -8.65 3.53
N VAL A 46 6.91 -7.45 4.05
CA VAL A 46 5.54 -7.01 4.38
C VAL A 46 4.75 -6.81 3.08
N VAL A 47 5.33 -6.14 2.08
CA VAL A 47 4.73 -5.89 0.76
C VAL A 47 4.39 -7.20 0.05
N THR A 48 5.33 -8.14 -0.01
CA THR A 48 5.10 -9.45 -0.62
C THR A 48 4.09 -10.31 0.16
N THR A 49 3.98 -10.10 1.48
CA THR A 49 2.94 -10.74 2.31
C THR A 49 1.55 -10.17 1.98
N ILE A 50 1.42 -8.85 1.83
CA ILE A 50 0.18 -8.21 1.37
C ILE A 50 -0.21 -8.76 -0.01
N ALA A 51 0.73 -8.76 -0.97
CA ALA A 51 0.50 -9.27 -2.32
C ALA A 51 0.01 -10.72 -2.30
N ARG A 52 0.68 -11.59 -1.53
CA ARG A 52 0.25 -12.98 -1.37
C ARG A 52 -1.17 -13.09 -0.81
N SER A 53 -1.53 -12.26 0.17
CA SER A 53 -2.87 -12.27 0.77
C SER A 53 -3.95 -11.90 -0.25
N PHE A 54 -3.74 -10.84 -1.02
CA PHE A 54 -4.68 -10.42 -2.08
C PHE A 54 -4.74 -11.40 -3.25
N ARG A 55 -3.61 -12.02 -3.60
CA ARG A 55 -3.60 -13.09 -4.61
C ARG A 55 -4.43 -14.30 -4.17
N GLU A 56 -4.36 -14.70 -2.91
CA GLU A 56 -5.18 -15.78 -2.35
C GLU A 56 -6.68 -15.42 -2.33
N LEU A 57 -7.01 -14.14 -2.30
CA LEU A 57 -8.38 -13.62 -2.45
C LEU A 57 -8.81 -13.52 -3.93
N GLY A 58 -7.91 -13.79 -4.89
CA GLY A 58 -8.21 -13.79 -6.33
C GLY A 58 -7.88 -12.48 -7.06
N CYS A 59 -7.12 -11.56 -6.43
CA CYS A 59 -6.70 -10.34 -7.10
C CYS A 59 -5.45 -10.52 -7.97
N ILE A 60 -5.38 -9.76 -9.05
CA ILE A 60 -4.12 -9.35 -9.67
C ILE A 60 -3.40 -8.42 -8.70
N THR A 61 -2.09 -8.58 -8.52
CA THR A 61 -1.32 -7.70 -7.65
C THR A 61 -0.32 -6.86 -8.44
N LEU A 62 -0.29 -5.57 -8.16
CA LEU A 62 0.62 -4.60 -8.75
C LEU A 62 1.51 -4.03 -7.64
N ARG A 63 2.80 -4.38 -7.68
CA ARG A 63 3.81 -3.89 -6.74
C ARG A 63 4.79 -3.01 -7.48
N PRO A 64 4.56 -1.69 -7.59
CA PRO A 64 5.52 -0.78 -8.18
C PRO A 64 6.73 -0.59 -7.28
N ASN A 65 7.89 -0.37 -7.86
CA ASN A 65 8.98 0.34 -7.23
C ASN A 65 8.72 1.84 -7.35
N PHE A 66 8.83 2.57 -6.24
CA PHE A 66 8.77 4.03 -6.29
C PHE A 66 9.95 4.59 -7.07
N ARG A 67 9.82 5.82 -7.53
CA ARG A 67 10.88 6.55 -8.24
C ARG A 67 12.22 6.45 -7.53
N GLY A 68 13.29 6.25 -8.31
CA GLY A 68 14.65 6.06 -7.81
C GLY A 68 14.93 4.68 -7.23
N VAL A 69 13.98 3.71 -7.27
CA VAL A 69 14.17 2.33 -6.80
C VAL A 69 14.13 1.36 -7.97
N GLY A 70 15.07 0.42 -8.02
CA GLY A 70 15.16 -0.58 -9.09
C GLY A 70 15.33 0.07 -10.45
N ALA A 71 14.46 -0.24 -11.40
CA ALA A 71 14.43 0.38 -12.71
C ALA A 71 13.44 1.55 -12.84
N SER A 72 12.77 1.95 -11.75
CA SER A 72 11.91 3.13 -11.75
C SER A 72 12.75 4.41 -11.84
N GLN A 73 12.41 5.25 -12.81
CA GLN A 73 13.09 6.51 -13.06
C GLN A 73 12.57 7.62 -12.12
N GLY A 74 13.30 8.74 -12.08
CA GLY A 74 13.01 9.89 -11.23
C GLY A 74 13.69 9.82 -9.87
N GLU A 75 13.41 10.82 -9.04
CA GLU A 75 13.98 10.98 -7.70
C GLU A 75 12.87 11.04 -6.65
N HIS A 76 13.18 10.61 -5.41
CA HIS A 76 12.26 10.66 -4.28
C HIS A 76 11.77 12.09 -4.03
N ASP A 77 10.44 12.27 -3.92
CA ASP A 77 9.77 13.55 -3.74
C ASP A 77 8.77 13.54 -2.58
N HIS A 78 9.17 12.89 -1.50
CA HIS A 78 8.43 12.94 -0.23
C HIS A 78 6.94 12.53 -0.30
N GLY A 79 6.56 11.72 -1.28
CA GLY A 79 5.21 11.21 -1.47
C GLY A 79 4.34 12.04 -2.43
N ILE A 80 4.81 13.20 -2.90
CA ILE A 80 4.07 14.03 -3.86
C ILE A 80 4.12 13.36 -5.23
N ALA A 81 5.29 13.29 -5.81
CA ALA A 81 5.47 12.73 -7.14
C ALA A 81 5.35 11.19 -7.15
N GLU A 82 5.59 10.50 -6.02
CA GLU A 82 5.24 9.08 -5.87
C GLU A 82 3.74 8.84 -6.00
N THR A 83 2.90 9.80 -5.55
CA THR A 83 1.44 9.74 -5.76
C THR A 83 1.09 9.87 -7.24
N ASP A 84 1.79 10.73 -8.00
CA ASP A 84 1.57 10.87 -9.44
C ASP A 84 1.98 9.60 -10.19
N ASP A 85 3.07 8.94 -9.80
CA ASP A 85 3.47 7.64 -10.36
C ASP A 85 2.41 6.57 -10.09
N LEU A 86 1.90 6.47 -8.88
CA LEU A 86 0.83 5.52 -8.56
C LEU A 86 -0.47 5.85 -9.30
N TYR A 87 -0.75 7.12 -9.55
CA TYR A 87 -1.91 7.52 -10.34
C TYR A 87 -1.73 7.12 -11.83
N ALA A 88 -0.54 7.27 -12.40
CA ALA A 88 -0.23 6.77 -13.73
C ALA A 88 -0.38 5.24 -13.81
N LEU A 89 0.08 4.51 -12.80
CA LEU A 89 -0.13 3.07 -12.68
C LEU A 89 -1.61 2.71 -12.59
N TYR A 90 -2.42 3.47 -11.82
CA TYR A 90 -3.86 3.29 -11.77
C TYR A 90 -4.50 3.48 -13.16
N GLN A 91 -4.13 4.52 -13.90
CA GLN A 91 -4.63 4.75 -15.26
C GLN A 91 -4.26 3.60 -16.20
N TRP A 92 -3.02 3.12 -16.14
CA TRP A 92 -2.58 1.94 -16.89
C TRP A 92 -3.40 0.70 -16.51
N MET A 93 -3.65 0.47 -15.22
CA MET A 93 -4.47 -0.63 -14.73
C MET A 93 -5.87 -0.61 -15.35
N ILE A 94 -6.52 0.56 -15.41
CA ILE A 94 -7.84 0.72 -16.03
C ILE A 94 -7.79 0.38 -17.52
N GLN A 95 -6.79 0.85 -18.24
CA GLN A 95 -6.62 0.56 -19.67
C GLN A 95 -6.37 -0.93 -19.91
N GLN A 96 -5.58 -1.57 -19.04
CA GLN A 96 -5.19 -2.97 -19.21
C GLN A 96 -6.30 -3.94 -18.83
N TYR A 97 -7.09 -3.66 -17.79
CA TYR A 97 -8.05 -4.61 -17.20
C TYR A 97 -9.52 -4.14 -17.28
N GLY A 98 -9.83 -2.99 -17.87
CA GLY A 98 -11.20 -2.56 -18.11
C GLY A 98 -11.99 -2.19 -16.86
N SER A 99 -11.47 -1.30 -16.01
CA SER A 99 -12.15 -0.79 -14.79
C SER A 99 -12.61 -1.88 -13.81
N PRO A 100 -11.73 -2.79 -13.39
CA PRO A 100 -12.07 -3.83 -12.40
C PRO A 100 -12.32 -3.22 -11.03
N PRO A 101 -12.99 -3.93 -10.09
CA PRO A 101 -12.92 -3.59 -8.68
C PRO A 101 -11.45 -3.50 -8.25
N PHE A 102 -11.07 -2.42 -7.57
CA PHE A 102 -9.68 -2.24 -7.17
C PHE A 102 -9.53 -1.91 -5.69
N TYR A 103 -8.38 -2.29 -5.17
CA TYR A 103 -7.97 -2.17 -3.78
C TYR A 103 -6.65 -1.45 -3.72
N LEU A 104 -6.42 -0.74 -2.63
CA LEU A 104 -5.15 -0.07 -2.38
C LEU A 104 -4.56 -0.58 -1.07
N ALA A 105 -3.28 -0.87 -1.06
CA ALA A 105 -2.59 -1.31 0.13
C ALA A 105 -1.19 -0.69 0.23
N GLY A 106 -0.64 -0.60 1.43
CA GLY A 106 0.70 -0.07 1.59
C GLY A 106 1.33 -0.41 2.93
N PHE A 107 2.64 -0.29 2.96
CA PHE A 107 3.43 -0.45 4.16
C PHE A 107 4.27 0.81 4.42
N SER A 108 4.22 1.33 5.66
CA SER A 108 5.04 2.45 6.13
C SER A 108 4.85 3.71 5.25
N PHE A 109 5.91 4.23 4.64
CA PHE A 109 5.83 5.32 3.66
C PHE A 109 4.87 4.98 2.51
N GLY A 110 4.87 3.75 2.02
CA GLY A 110 3.93 3.33 0.98
C GLY A 110 2.47 3.41 1.44
N ALA A 111 2.17 3.14 2.71
CA ALA A 111 0.82 3.35 3.25
C ALA A 111 0.45 4.84 3.23
N PHE A 112 1.36 5.74 3.60
CA PHE A 112 1.16 7.18 3.49
C PHE A 112 0.88 7.62 2.04
N VAL A 113 1.68 7.18 1.06
CA VAL A 113 1.46 7.51 -0.37
C VAL A 113 0.11 6.96 -0.85
N ILE A 114 -0.26 5.76 -0.40
CA ILE A 114 -1.57 5.16 -0.72
C ILE A 114 -2.74 5.99 -0.19
N THR A 115 -2.65 6.62 0.99
CA THR A 115 -3.73 7.50 1.46
C THR A 115 -3.91 8.71 0.55
N ARG A 116 -2.83 9.28 0.02
CA ARG A 116 -2.86 10.40 -0.94
C ARG A 116 -3.50 9.99 -2.27
N LEU A 117 -3.11 8.82 -2.80
CA LEU A 117 -3.75 8.27 -4.00
C LEU A 117 -5.24 8.01 -3.77
N ALA A 118 -5.59 7.39 -2.64
CA ALA A 118 -6.98 7.08 -2.28
C ALA A 118 -7.83 8.34 -2.21
N LYS A 119 -7.33 9.41 -1.57
CA LYS A 119 -7.99 10.71 -1.51
C LYS A 119 -8.21 11.29 -2.91
N ARG A 120 -7.17 11.35 -3.74
CA ARG A 120 -7.27 11.86 -5.12
C ARG A 120 -8.33 11.11 -5.93
N LEU A 121 -8.33 9.79 -5.87
CA LEU A 121 -9.30 8.97 -6.60
C LEU A 121 -10.72 9.14 -6.05
N ALA A 122 -10.90 9.30 -4.74
CA ALA A 122 -12.19 9.59 -4.13
C ALA A 122 -12.73 10.97 -4.54
N ASP A 123 -11.87 12.00 -4.55
CA ASP A 123 -12.22 13.36 -5.00
C ASP A 123 -12.64 13.38 -6.50
N GLU A 124 -12.12 12.42 -7.30
CA GLU A 124 -12.51 12.21 -8.70
C GLU A 124 -13.75 11.30 -8.87
N GLY A 125 -14.40 10.88 -7.78
CA GLY A 125 -15.57 9.98 -7.80
C GLY A 125 -15.23 8.52 -8.15
N ARG A 126 -13.98 8.12 -7.96
CA ARG A 126 -13.46 6.77 -8.26
C ARG A 126 -12.80 6.14 -7.03
N PRO A 127 -13.49 5.99 -5.90
CA PRO A 127 -12.89 5.44 -4.69
C PRO A 127 -12.49 3.98 -4.85
N ALA A 128 -11.39 3.58 -4.22
CA ALA A 128 -11.03 2.17 -4.08
C ALA A 128 -12.11 1.44 -3.25
N LYS A 129 -12.30 0.16 -3.51
CA LYS A 129 -13.25 -0.68 -2.76
C LYS A 129 -12.87 -0.81 -1.29
N ARG A 130 -11.58 -0.86 -0.98
CA ARG A 130 -11.07 -0.91 0.39
C ARG A 130 -9.57 -0.62 0.43
N LEU A 131 -9.10 -0.10 1.56
CA LEU A 131 -7.70 0.14 1.85
C LEU A 131 -7.18 -0.84 2.90
N VAL A 132 -5.91 -1.26 2.77
CA VAL A 132 -5.16 -1.99 3.80
C VAL A 132 -3.85 -1.26 4.06
N LEU A 133 -3.72 -0.66 5.23
CA LEU A 133 -2.60 0.18 5.62
C LEU A 133 -1.84 -0.47 6.79
N ILE A 134 -0.54 -0.70 6.62
CA ILE A 134 0.29 -1.41 7.60
C ILE A 134 1.44 -0.52 8.03
N GLY A 135 1.64 -0.33 9.34
CA GLY A 135 2.72 0.50 9.89
C GLY A 135 2.73 1.91 9.28
N THR A 136 1.56 2.50 9.09
CA THR A 136 1.35 3.73 8.33
C THR A 136 2.20 4.88 8.86
N ALA A 137 3.03 5.48 8.02
CA ALA A 137 3.79 6.67 8.39
C ALA A 137 2.83 7.82 8.65
N ALA A 138 2.69 8.21 9.93
CA ALA A 138 1.86 9.30 10.42
C ALA A 138 2.61 10.06 11.51
N GLY A 139 2.36 11.38 11.62
CA GLY A 139 3.04 12.21 12.59
C GLY A 139 4.57 12.26 12.41
N TYR A 140 5.31 12.57 13.45
CA TYR A 140 6.78 12.65 13.39
C TYR A 140 7.41 11.26 13.42
N VAL A 141 8.22 10.97 12.41
CA VAL A 141 9.03 9.75 12.29
C VAL A 141 10.50 10.14 12.39
N GLU A 142 11.19 9.62 13.40
CA GLU A 142 12.59 9.91 13.67
C GLU A 142 13.49 9.49 12.49
N GLY A 143 14.46 10.34 12.13
CA GLY A 143 15.35 10.10 11.00
C GLY A 143 14.71 10.32 9.62
N ALA A 144 13.40 10.62 9.57
CA ALA A 144 12.69 10.95 8.34
C ALA A 144 12.11 12.36 8.41
N ARG A 145 10.83 12.50 8.76
CA ARG A 145 10.10 13.77 8.83
C ARG A 145 8.76 13.63 9.53
N SER A 146 7.99 14.72 9.62
CA SER A 146 6.56 14.67 9.95
C SER A 146 5.73 14.33 8.71
N TYR A 147 4.79 13.40 8.86
CA TYR A 147 3.84 12.99 7.85
C TYR A 147 2.44 13.52 8.18
N THR A 148 1.89 14.31 7.25
CA THR A 148 0.47 14.69 7.28
C THR A 148 -0.29 13.68 6.43
N THR A 149 -0.77 12.63 7.10
CA THR A 149 -1.44 11.50 6.45
C THR A 149 -2.90 11.85 6.18
N GLU A 150 -3.36 11.58 4.96
CA GLU A 150 -4.71 11.95 4.51
C GLU A 150 -5.79 11.15 5.28
N ALA A 151 -6.99 11.72 5.35
CA ALA A 151 -8.17 11.00 5.83
C ALA A 151 -8.55 9.90 4.85
N VAL A 152 -9.02 8.78 5.38
CA VAL A 152 -9.40 7.58 4.62
C VAL A 152 -10.82 7.13 4.96
N ALA A 153 -11.38 6.28 4.13
CA ALA A 153 -12.72 5.73 4.35
C ALA A 153 -12.78 4.92 5.68
N PRO A 154 -13.91 4.96 6.40
CA PRO A 154 -14.03 4.35 7.74
C PRO A 154 -13.91 2.82 7.75
N ASP A 155 -14.08 2.16 6.60
CA ASP A 155 -13.89 0.71 6.44
C ASP A 155 -12.44 0.31 6.12
N THR A 156 -11.50 1.26 6.17
CA THR A 156 -10.07 1.01 5.98
C THR A 156 -9.51 0.09 7.07
N ILE A 157 -8.72 -0.90 6.66
CA ILE A 157 -8.04 -1.82 7.57
C ILE A 157 -6.68 -1.23 7.92
N VAL A 158 -6.51 -0.82 9.18
CA VAL A 158 -5.23 -0.31 9.69
C VAL A 158 -4.63 -1.34 10.63
N ILE A 159 -3.38 -1.78 10.33
CA ILE A 159 -2.64 -2.78 11.12
C ILE A 159 -1.35 -2.15 11.62
N HIS A 160 -1.08 -2.24 12.92
CA HIS A 160 0.12 -1.67 13.51
C HIS A 160 0.76 -2.57 14.55
N GLY A 161 2.10 -2.53 14.65
CA GLY A 161 2.85 -3.29 15.66
C GLY A 161 2.90 -2.55 17.01
N SER A 162 2.65 -3.23 18.12
CA SER A 162 2.71 -2.58 19.45
C SER A 162 4.12 -2.21 19.90
N LYS A 163 5.15 -2.72 19.22
CA LYS A 163 6.57 -2.43 19.46
C LYS A 163 7.23 -1.80 18.23
N ASP A 164 6.46 -1.07 17.44
CA ASP A 164 6.97 -0.33 16.30
C ASP A 164 7.76 0.89 16.82
N GLU A 165 9.09 0.85 16.68
CA GLU A 165 9.99 1.93 17.07
C GLU A 165 10.27 2.91 15.93
N THR A 166 9.92 2.55 14.69
CA THR A 166 10.08 3.41 13.51
C THR A 166 8.92 4.38 13.40
N VAL A 167 7.70 3.87 13.40
CA VAL A 167 6.48 4.68 13.46
C VAL A 167 5.78 4.36 14.79
N LYS A 168 5.82 5.28 15.72
CA LYS A 168 5.22 5.05 17.05
C LYS A 168 3.71 4.82 16.92
N LEU A 169 3.20 3.84 17.67
CA LEU A 169 1.77 3.54 17.70
C LEU A 169 0.92 4.77 18.02
N ASP A 170 1.38 5.61 18.95
CA ASP A 170 0.69 6.84 19.35
C ASP A 170 0.44 7.79 18.16
N ASN A 171 1.39 7.88 17.24
CA ASN A 171 1.22 8.71 16.03
C ASN A 171 0.07 8.20 15.16
N VAL A 172 -0.05 6.89 15.02
CA VAL A 172 -1.13 6.27 14.23
C VAL A 172 -2.47 6.40 14.95
N LEU A 173 -2.50 6.26 16.28
CA LEU A 173 -3.72 6.47 17.07
C LEU A 173 -4.18 7.92 16.99
N GLN A 174 -3.29 8.90 17.10
CA GLN A 174 -3.60 10.33 16.95
C GLN A 174 -4.15 10.68 15.55
N TRP A 175 -3.62 10.03 14.50
CA TRP A 175 -4.15 10.20 13.15
C TRP A 175 -5.53 9.53 12.98
N ALA A 176 -5.73 8.37 13.57
CA ALA A 176 -6.95 7.57 13.42
C ALA A 176 -8.12 8.09 14.27
N GLU A 177 -7.85 8.68 15.45
CA GLU A 177 -8.86 9.12 16.42
C GLU A 177 -9.90 10.07 15.83
N PRO A 178 -9.54 11.22 15.17
CA PRO A 178 -10.52 12.14 14.59
C PRO A 178 -11.30 11.55 13.41
N LEU A 179 -10.82 10.43 12.85
CA LEU A 179 -11.48 9.70 11.76
C LEU A 179 -12.39 8.58 12.27
N GLU A 180 -12.46 8.36 13.58
CA GLU A 180 -13.14 7.22 14.23
C GLU A 180 -12.71 5.87 13.62
N LEU A 181 -11.43 5.77 13.22
CA LEU A 181 -10.90 4.66 12.46
C LEU A 181 -10.30 3.59 13.39
N PRO A 182 -10.82 2.35 13.38
CA PRO A 182 -10.26 1.27 14.19
C PRO A 182 -8.84 0.91 13.78
N VAL A 183 -7.94 0.73 14.76
CA VAL A 183 -6.57 0.28 14.55
C VAL A 183 -6.40 -1.13 15.13
N ILE A 184 -6.02 -2.09 14.30
CA ILE A 184 -5.71 -3.45 14.72
C ILE A 184 -4.25 -3.49 15.20
N VAL A 185 -4.07 -3.53 16.51
CA VAL A 185 -2.73 -3.59 17.11
C VAL A 185 -2.29 -5.05 17.24
N VAL A 186 -1.09 -5.37 16.71
CA VAL A 186 -0.49 -6.70 16.82
C VAL A 186 0.50 -6.70 18.00
N PRO A 187 0.20 -7.40 19.10
CA PRO A 187 1.04 -7.41 20.30
C PRO A 187 2.45 -7.95 20.00
N GLY A 188 3.46 -7.20 20.43
CA GLY A 188 4.87 -7.55 20.31
C GLY A 188 5.44 -7.52 18.89
N ALA A 189 4.69 -7.05 17.89
CA ALA A 189 5.21 -6.84 16.54
C ALA A 189 6.01 -5.54 16.48
N ASP A 190 7.19 -5.60 15.85
CA ASP A 190 7.99 -4.45 15.44
C ASP A 190 7.49 -3.87 14.10
N HIS A 191 8.17 -2.85 13.58
CA HIS A 191 7.81 -2.19 12.32
C HIS A 191 7.72 -3.17 11.14
N PHE A 192 8.65 -4.10 11.02
CA PHE A 192 8.73 -5.07 9.91
C PHE A 192 7.99 -6.38 10.18
N PHE A 193 7.29 -6.49 11.32
CA PHE A 193 6.54 -7.68 11.71
C PHE A 193 7.41 -8.95 11.70
N HIS A 194 8.66 -8.87 12.15
CA HIS A 194 9.56 -10.01 12.21
C HIS A 194 8.91 -11.20 12.92
N ARG A 195 8.91 -12.38 12.26
CA ARG A 195 8.26 -13.62 12.72
C ARG A 195 6.73 -13.53 12.91
N ARG A 196 6.07 -12.42 12.48
CA ARG A 196 4.62 -12.17 12.65
C ARG A 196 3.89 -11.87 11.34
N LEU A 197 4.53 -12.03 10.18
CA LEU A 197 3.92 -11.79 8.86
C LEU A 197 2.66 -12.63 8.63
N HIS A 198 2.58 -13.84 9.21
CA HIS A 198 1.39 -14.68 9.17
C HIS A 198 0.16 -14.03 9.84
N ILE A 199 0.38 -13.16 10.84
CA ILE A 199 -0.71 -12.43 11.50
C ILE A 199 -1.32 -11.41 10.52
N ILE A 200 -0.50 -10.66 9.78
CA ILE A 200 -0.97 -9.76 8.72
C ILE A 200 -1.85 -10.51 7.74
N ARG A 201 -1.37 -11.65 7.22
CA ARG A 201 -2.12 -12.50 6.28
C ARG A 201 -3.47 -12.94 6.86
N ASN A 202 -3.49 -13.39 8.11
CA ASN A 202 -4.72 -13.82 8.79
C ASN A 202 -5.71 -12.66 8.99
N ILE A 203 -5.23 -11.45 9.31
CA ILE A 203 -6.07 -10.26 9.45
C ILE A 203 -6.68 -9.91 8.09
N ILE A 204 -5.89 -9.83 7.03
CA ILE A 204 -6.38 -9.54 5.68
C ILE A 204 -7.43 -10.58 5.27
N ALA A 205 -7.15 -11.87 5.41
CA ALA A 205 -8.08 -12.93 5.04
C ALA A 205 -9.43 -12.81 5.78
N ARG A 206 -9.42 -12.52 7.09
CA ARG A 206 -10.63 -12.35 7.90
C ARG A 206 -11.40 -11.07 7.58
N SER A 207 -10.72 -10.05 7.05
CA SER A 207 -11.35 -8.79 6.68
C SER A 207 -12.14 -8.86 5.38
N PHE A 208 -12.02 -9.96 4.64
CA PHE A 208 -12.78 -10.26 3.43
C PHE A 208 -13.51 -11.61 3.56
N PRO A 209 -14.49 -11.75 4.52
CA PRO A 209 -15.09 -13.04 4.87
C PRO A 209 -15.85 -13.69 3.72
N ASN A 210 -16.41 -12.89 2.80
CA ASN A 210 -17.12 -13.37 1.61
C ASN A 210 -16.22 -13.37 0.36
N GLY A 211 -14.91 -13.22 0.54
CA GLY A 211 -13.99 -12.97 -0.55
C GLY A 211 -14.07 -11.54 -1.08
N ILE A 212 -13.37 -11.31 -2.17
CA ILE A 212 -13.42 -10.05 -2.92
C ILE A 212 -14.58 -10.14 -3.92
N THR A 213 -15.46 -9.14 -3.91
CA THR A 213 -16.62 -9.03 -4.79
C THR A 213 -16.60 -7.71 -5.55
#